data_54745ecf4eba2e84bb8daea273d9f590
#
_entry.id   54745ecf4eba2e84bb8daea273d9f590
#
_cell.length_a   1.000
_cell.length_b   1.000
_cell.length_c   1.000
_cell.angle_alpha   90.00
_cell.angle_beta   90.00
_cell.angle_gamma   90.00
#
_symmetry.space_group_name_H-M   'P 1'
#
loop_
_entity.id
_entity.type
_entity.pdbx_description
1 polymer ?
#
loop_
_entity_poly.entity_id
_entity_poly.type
_entity_poly.pdbx_seq_one_letter_code
_entity_poly.pdbx_strand_id
1 'polypeptide(L)'
;MLKAVSIAGIEEQGVPFKKESIKLDEAAKTISIGNLTWIECVVDDIVDETPKILEKLDIKMDPKLLLAGYVTAYEDAGDTLGIMLPFIVTGDSRTQTSPVLIFMKKDLIVTIHDDYGGKITKLYN
;
A
#
# COMPACT_ATOMS: atom_id res chain seq x y z
N MET A 1 11.06 -5.05 -7.70
CA MET A 1 11.88 -4.22 -6.82
C MET A 1 11.05 -3.05 -6.29
N LEU A 2 11.18 -2.76 -5.01
CA LEU A 2 10.50 -1.62 -4.39
C LEU A 2 11.12 -0.32 -4.89
N LYS A 3 10.31 0.53 -5.50
CA LYS A 3 10.80 1.78 -6.12
C LYS A 3 10.76 2.97 -5.16
N ALA A 4 9.70 3.08 -4.38
CA ALA A 4 9.53 4.22 -3.49
C ALA A 4 8.65 3.86 -2.30
N VAL A 5 8.94 4.47 -1.17
CA VAL A 5 8.13 4.35 0.04
C VAL A 5 7.87 5.74 0.59
N SER A 6 6.62 6.05 0.86
CA SER A 6 6.22 7.28 1.51
C SER A 6 5.44 6.95 2.77
N ILE A 7 5.54 7.78 3.77
CA ILE A 7 4.80 7.62 5.01
C ILE A 7 4.13 8.93 5.38
N ALA A 8 2.88 8.85 5.77
CA ALA A 8 2.12 9.99 6.26
C ALA A 8 1.29 9.53 7.44
N GLY A 9 0.87 10.44 8.30
CA GLY A 9 0.02 10.05 9.41
C GLY A 9 -0.25 11.18 10.36
N ILE A 10 -0.89 10.80 11.46
CA ILE A 10 -1.24 11.72 12.54
C ILE A 10 -0.76 11.10 13.84
N GLU A 11 0.09 11.82 14.56
CA GLU A 11 0.56 11.40 15.87
C GLU A 11 -0.57 11.43 16.91
N GLU A 12 -0.37 10.77 18.02
CA GLU A 12 -1.34 10.67 19.11
C GLU A 12 -1.85 12.05 19.56
N GLN A 13 -1.01 13.07 19.49
CA GLN A 13 -1.37 14.44 19.87
C GLN A 13 -2.03 15.24 18.75
N GLY A 14 -2.36 14.60 17.63
CA GLY A 14 -3.00 15.24 16.50
C GLY A 14 -2.05 15.96 15.55
N VAL A 15 -0.74 15.79 15.70
CA VAL A 15 0.24 16.43 14.83
C VAL A 15 0.43 15.60 13.56
N PRO A 16 0.14 16.18 12.37
CA PRO A 16 0.38 15.44 11.13
C PRO A 16 1.87 15.37 10.79
N PHE A 17 2.27 14.30 10.13
CA PHE A 17 3.64 14.15 9.63
C PHE A 17 3.62 13.52 8.24
N LYS A 18 4.68 13.78 7.47
CA LYS A 18 4.86 13.19 6.16
C LYS A 18 6.35 13.04 5.89
N LYS A 19 6.75 11.86 5.42
CA LYS A 19 8.12 11.57 4.99
C LYS A 19 8.08 10.83 3.66
N GLU A 20 8.96 11.19 2.73
CA GLU A 20 9.02 10.60 1.42
C GLU A 20 10.40 9.98 1.19
N SER A 21 10.44 8.99 0.28
CA SER A 21 11.68 8.34 -0.16
C SER A 21 12.46 7.68 0.99
N ILE A 22 11.75 7.14 1.96
CA ILE A 22 12.35 6.42 3.07
C ILE A 22 12.50 4.93 2.74
N LYS A 23 13.31 4.24 3.51
CA LYS A 23 13.41 2.79 3.40
C LYS A 23 12.24 2.11 4.11
N LEU A 24 11.85 0.95 3.61
CA LEU A 24 10.75 0.19 4.21
C LEU A 24 11.01 -0.16 5.68
N ASP A 25 12.25 -0.45 6.04
CA ASP A 25 12.60 -0.74 7.43
C ASP A 25 12.38 0.49 8.33
N GLU A 26 12.65 1.68 7.81
CA GLU A 26 12.40 2.93 8.55
C GLU A 26 10.89 3.17 8.69
N ALA A 27 10.12 2.91 7.64
CA ALA A 27 8.67 3.01 7.69
C ALA A 27 8.09 2.06 8.75
N ALA A 28 8.58 0.83 8.79
CA ALA A 28 8.13 -0.15 9.78
C ALA A 28 8.35 0.32 11.21
N LYS A 29 9.44 1.02 11.47
CA LYS A 29 9.77 1.54 12.80
C LYS A 29 8.87 2.68 13.26
N THR A 30 8.20 3.36 12.33
CA THR A 30 7.30 4.46 12.68
C THR A 30 5.91 3.99 13.06
N ILE A 31 5.59 2.72 12.80
CA ILE A 31 4.31 2.15 13.17
C ILE A 31 4.25 2.02 14.69
N SER A 32 3.29 2.67 15.32
CA SER A 32 3.10 2.57 16.75
C SER A 32 1.62 2.65 17.11
N ILE A 33 1.29 2.07 18.26
CA ILE A 33 -0.09 2.09 18.76
C ILE A 33 -0.47 3.53 19.12
N GLY A 34 -1.62 3.97 18.66
CA GLY A 34 -2.14 5.31 18.90
C GLY A 34 -1.83 6.33 17.83
N ASN A 35 -0.91 6.02 16.92
CA ASN A 35 -0.60 6.88 15.78
C ASN A 35 -1.22 6.32 14.52
N LEU A 36 -2.10 7.09 13.88
CA LEU A 36 -2.62 6.70 12.57
C LEU A 36 -1.51 6.89 11.53
N THR A 37 -1.15 5.81 10.85
CA THR A 37 -0.05 5.80 9.90
C THR A 37 -0.51 5.23 8.55
N TRP A 38 -0.16 5.90 7.48
CA TRP A 38 -0.39 5.45 6.11
C TRP A 38 0.97 5.31 5.42
N ILE A 39 1.25 4.10 4.94
CA ILE A 39 2.47 3.80 4.20
C ILE A 39 2.09 3.51 2.75
N GLU A 40 2.66 4.25 1.82
CA GLU A 40 2.48 4.03 0.39
C GLU A 40 3.74 3.41 -0.20
N CYS A 41 3.57 2.29 -0.91
CA CYS A 41 4.67 1.60 -1.57
C CYS A 41 4.45 1.57 -3.07
N VAL A 42 5.43 2.02 -3.84
CA VAL A 42 5.46 1.93 -5.29
C VAL A 42 6.44 0.85 -5.68
N VAL A 43 5.98 -0.12 -6.48
CA VAL A 43 6.77 -1.31 -6.82
C VAL A 43 6.87 -1.51 -8.32
N ASP A 44 7.88 -2.25 -8.76
CA ASP A 44 8.02 -2.68 -10.16
C ASP A 44 7.16 -3.93 -10.42
N ASP A 45 7.13 -4.86 -9.49
CA ASP A 45 6.41 -6.13 -9.61
C ASP A 45 5.54 -6.34 -8.37
N ILE A 46 4.25 -6.05 -8.53
CA ILE A 46 3.31 -6.13 -7.42
C ILE A 46 3.13 -7.56 -6.90
N VAL A 47 3.23 -8.55 -7.78
CA VAL A 47 3.07 -9.96 -7.37
C VAL A 47 4.24 -10.42 -6.52
N ASP A 48 5.46 -10.06 -6.91
CA ASP A 48 6.67 -10.47 -6.20
C ASP A 48 6.92 -9.67 -4.94
N GLU A 49 6.66 -8.36 -4.97
CA GLU A 49 7.00 -7.46 -3.88
C GLU A 49 5.98 -7.43 -2.75
N THR A 50 4.70 -7.66 -3.05
CA THR A 50 3.64 -7.54 -2.04
C THR A 50 3.86 -8.47 -0.84
N PRO A 51 4.16 -9.78 -1.01
CA PRO A 51 4.40 -10.63 0.16
C PRO A 51 5.57 -10.15 1.01
N LYS A 52 6.62 -9.63 0.38
CA LYS A 52 7.80 -9.12 1.09
C LYS A 52 7.47 -7.88 1.92
N ILE A 53 6.67 -6.98 1.36
CA ILE A 53 6.22 -5.77 2.06
C ILE A 53 5.37 -6.14 3.27
N LEU A 54 4.42 -7.04 3.09
CA LEU A 54 3.54 -7.47 4.19
C LEU A 54 4.35 -8.10 5.32
N GLU A 55 5.35 -8.91 4.99
CA GLU A 55 6.22 -9.52 5.99
C GLU A 55 7.01 -8.47 6.76
N LYS A 56 7.58 -7.49 6.06
CA LYS A 56 8.34 -6.39 6.69
C LYS A 56 7.50 -5.54 7.63
N LEU A 57 6.22 -5.36 7.29
CA LEU A 57 5.31 -4.54 8.08
C LEU A 57 4.51 -5.37 9.11
N ASP A 58 4.84 -6.63 9.26
CA ASP A 58 4.18 -7.56 10.19
C ASP A 58 2.66 -7.64 9.94
N ILE A 59 2.29 -7.66 8.67
CA ILE A 59 0.90 -7.86 8.28
C ILE A 59 0.73 -9.34 7.91
N LYS A 60 -0.01 -10.06 8.73
CA LYS A 60 -0.20 -11.51 8.57
C LYS A 60 -1.40 -11.79 7.69
N MET A 61 -1.19 -11.68 6.38
CA MET A 61 -2.21 -11.96 5.38
C MET A 61 -1.56 -12.57 4.15
N ASP A 62 -2.21 -13.57 3.58
CA ASP A 62 -1.80 -14.14 2.28
C ASP A 62 -2.50 -13.35 1.16
N PRO A 63 -1.76 -12.61 0.33
CA PRO A 63 -2.38 -11.79 -0.70
C PRO A 63 -2.76 -12.54 -1.98
N LYS A 64 -2.65 -13.86 -2.00
CA LYS A 64 -2.84 -14.64 -3.23
C LYS A 64 -4.18 -14.40 -3.92
N LEU A 65 -5.27 -14.37 -3.16
CA LEU A 65 -6.59 -14.18 -3.75
C LEU A 65 -6.76 -12.78 -4.34
N LEU A 66 -6.23 -11.77 -3.66
CA LEU A 66 -6.27 -10.39 -4.15
C LEU A 66 -5.41 -10.24 -5.40
N LEU A 67 -4.20 -10.79 -5.38
CA LEU A 67 -3.27 -10.70 -6.51
C LEU A 67 -3.77 -11.48 -7.73
N ALA A 68 -4.52 -12.55 -7.52
CA ALA A 68 -5.12 -13.33 -8.60
C ALA A 68 -6.38 -12.67 -9.18
N GLY A 69 -6.90 -11.63 -8.53
CA GLY A 69 -8.10 -10.94 -8.99
C GLY A 69 -9.41 -11.67 -8.73
N TYR A 70 -9.40 -12.70 -7.89
CA TYR A 70 -10.62 -13.47 -7.60
C TYR A 70 -11.55 -12.76 -6.63
N VAL A 71 -11.03 -11.89 -5.78
CA VAL A 71 -11.82 -11.13 -4.81
C VAL A 71 -11.38 -9.68 -4.80
N THR A 72 -12.31 -8.79 -4.48
CA THR A 72 -12.00 -7.37 -4.34
C THR A 72 -11.73 -6.98 -2.90
N ALA A 73 -12.15 -7.79 -1.94
CA ALA A 73 -11.85 -7.58 -0.54
C ALA A 73 -11.65 -8.91 0.15
N TYR A 74 -10.73 -8.96 1.08
CA TYR A 74 -10.37 -10.17 1.80
C TYR A 74 -9.97 -9.82 3.23
N GLU A 75 -10.51 -10.53 4.20
CA GLU A 75 -10.18 -10.34 5.60
C GLU A 75 -9.51 -11.58 6.15
N ASP A 76 -8.34 -11.40 6.78
CA ASP A 76 -7.56 -12.49 7.35
C ASP A 76 -7.31 -12.21 8.84
N ALA A 77 -7.39 -13.26 9.65
CA ALA A 77 -7.17 -13.22 11.11
C ALA A 77 -8.11 -12.27 11.87
N GLY A 78 -9.11 -11.69 11.21
CA GLY A 78 -10.12 -10.85 11.84
C GLY A 78 -9.67 -9.43 12.19
N ASP A 79 -8.37 -9.14 12.12
CA ASP A 79 -7.82 -7.84 12.45
C ASP A 79 -7.21 -7.10 11.25
N THR A 80 -7.10 -7.76 10.12
CA THR A 80 -6.50 -7.20 8.92
C THR A 80 -7.45 -7.33 7.75
N LEU A 81 -7.69 -6.24 7.04
CA LEU A 81 -8.51 -6.23 5.83
C LEU A 81 -7.62 -5.89 4.63
N GLY A 82 -7.68 -6.72 3.60
CA GLY A 82 -7.03 -6.46 2.32
C GLY A 82 -8.05 -6.17 1.25
N ILE A 83 -7.82 -5.15 0.46
CA ILE A 83 -8.70 -4.72 -0.63
C ILE A 83 -7.87 -4.58 -1.90
N MET A 84 -8.40 -5.08 -3.01
CA MET A 84 -7.83 -4.82 -4.33
C MET A 84 -8.80 -3.94 -5.10
N LEU A 85 -8.32 -2.80 -5.56
CA LEU A 85 -9.08 -1.89 -6.41
C LEU A 85 -8.46 -1.89 -7.80
N PRO A 86 -9.23 -2.21 -8.85
CA PRO A 86 -8.72 -2.06 -10.20
C PRO A 86 -8.67 -0.58 -10.54
N PHE A 87 -7.46 -0.08 -10.82
CA PHE A 87 -7.27 1.31 -11.21
C PHE A 87 -7.17 1.38 -12.74
N ILE A 88 -7.98 2.23 -13.35
CA ILE A 88 -8.00 2.39 -14.80
C ILE A 88 -7.12 3.57 -15.18
N VAL A 89 -6.08 3.28 -15.97
CA VAL A 89 -5.20 4.31 -16.50
C VAL A 89 -5.51 4.46 -17.99
N THR A 90 -5.95 5.64 -18.39
CA THR A 90 -6.22 5.96 -19.80
C THR A 90 -5.02 6.67 -20.38
N GLY A 91 -4.47 6.12 -21.45
CA GLY A 91 -3.41 6.73 -22.26
C GLY A 91 -3.92 7.04 -23.65
N ASP A 92 -3.01 7.48 -24.53
CA ASP A 92 -3.34 8.01 -25.86
C ASP A 92 -4.21 7.09 -26.72
N SER A 93 -4.06 5.78 -26.61
CA SER A 93 -4.85 4.83 -27.39
C SER A 93 -5.17 3.54 -26.62
N ARG A 94 -4.84 3.50 -25.33
CA ARG A 94 -4.98 2.28 -24.54
C ARG A 94 -5.57 2.58 -23.17
N THR A 95 -6.50 1.72 -22.76
CA THR A 95 -6.97 1.65 -21.38
C THR A 95 -6.25 0.50 -20.71
N GLN A 96 -5.54 0.79 -19.64
CA GLN A 96 -4.85 -0.23 -18.85
C GLN A 96 -5.44 -0.28 -17.46
N THR A 97 -5.56 -1.48 -16.91
CA THR A 97 -5.94 -1.67 -15.52
C THR A 97 -4.73 -2.05 -14.70
N SER A 98 -4.59 -1.40 -13.57
CA SER A 98 -3.55 -1.72 -12.59
C SER A 98 -4.19 -1.98 -11.25
N PRO A 99 -3.80 -3.04 -10.54
CA PRO A 99 -4.31 -3.23 -9.19
C PRO A 99 -3.67 -2.25 -8.23
N VAL A 100 -4.49 -1.70 -7.34
CA VAL A 100 -4.03 -0.98 -6.16
C VAL A 100 -4.44 -1.84 -4.97
N LEU A 101 -3.48 -2.28 -4.19
CA LEU A 101 -3.72 -3.09 -3.02
C LEU A 101 -3.72 -2.20 -1.79
N ILE A 102 -4.73 -2.37 -0.95
CA ILE A 102 -4.87 -1.62 0.29
C ILE A 102 -4.99 -2.63 1.43
N PHE A 103 -4.12 -2.52 2.41
CA PHE A 103 -4.16 -3.35 3.60
C PHE A 103 -4.39 -2.45 4.80
N MET A 104 -5.35 -2.82 5.63
CA MET A 104 -5.70 -2.04 6.82
C MET A 104 -5.71 -2.90 8.04
N LYS A 105 -5.10 -2.42 9.10
CA LYS A 105 -5.24 -2.95 10.45
C LYS A 105 -5.26 -1.77 11.40
N LYS A 106 -5.43 -2.01 12.69
CA LYS A 106 -5.57 -0.91 13.65
C LYS A 106 -4.43 0.09 13.51
N ASP A 107 -4.78 1.35 13.28
CA ASP A 107 -3.87 2.49 13.19
C ASP A 107 -2.86 2.42 12.02
N LEU A 108 -3.08 1.53 11.07
CA LEU A 108 -2.17 1.37 9.92
C LEU A 108 -2.95 1.16 8.63
N ILE A 109 -2.57 1.91 7.60
CA ILE A 109 -3.03 1.72 6.23
C ILE A 109 -1.80 1.56 5.35
N VAL A 110 -1.77 0.53 4.52
CA VAL A 110 -0.69 0.28 3.57
C VAL A 110 -1.29 0.21 2.18
N THR A 111 -0.75 1.00 1.24
CA THR A 111 -1.14 0.95 -0.17
C THR A 111 0.05 0.51 -0.99
N ILE A 112 -0.18 -0.41 -1.93
CA ILE A 112 0.85 -0.94 -2.81
C ILE A 112 0.34 -0.87 -4.24
N HIS A 113 1.11 -0.25 -5.14
CA HIS A 113 0.74 -0.12 -6.54
C HIS A 113 1.98 -0.01 -7.42
N ASP A 114 1.78 -0.24 -8.73
CA ASP A 114 2.81 -0.02 -9.73
C ASP A 114 3.00 1.47 -10.01
N ASP A 115 4.16 1.80 -10.56
CA ASP A 115 4.43 3.16 -11.03
C ASP A 115 4.18 3.24 -12.54
N TYR A 116 2.95 3.59 -12.92
CA TYR A 116 2.61 3.79 -14.33
C TYR A 116 3.01 5.19 -14.79
N GLY A 117 4.33 5.46 -14.84
CA GLY A 117 4.83 6.75 -15.25
C GLY A 117 4.41 7.90 -14.34
N GLY A 118 4.14 7.62 -13.08
CA GLY A 118 3.69 8.59 -12.10
C GLY A 118 2.24 9.01 -12.25
N LYS A 119 1.47 8.39 -13.14
CA LYS A 119 0.08 8.78 -13.40
C LYS A 119 -0.83 8.56 -12.21
N ILE A 120 -0.63 7.47 -11.46
CA ILE A 120 -1.42 7.20 -10.26
C ILE A 120 -1.10 8.23 -9.18
N THR A 121 0.16 8.55 -8.99
CA THR A 121 0.59 9.54 -8.01
C THR A 121 -0.03 10.90 -8.25
N LYS A 122 -0.19 11.31 -9.52
CA LYS A 122 -0.80 12.59 -9.88
C LYS A 122 -2.26 12.69 -9.48
N LEU A 123 -2.96 11.57 -9.34
CA LEU A 123 -4.36 11.58 -8.95
C LEU A 123 -4.55 11.83 -7.45
N TYR A 124 -3.53 11.61 -6.64
CA TYR A 124 -3.57 11.82 -5.19
C TYR A 124 -3.06 13.21 -4.78
N ASN A 125 -2.60 13.97 -5.73
CA ASN A 125 -2.09 15.33 -5.46
C ASN A 125 -3.11 16.38 -5.84
#